data_ba73964097bdb97e24a00cc24cb286e0
#
_entry.id   ba73964097bdb97e24a00cc24cb286e0
#
_cell.length_a   1.000
_cell.length_b   1.000
_cell.length_c   1.000
_cell.angle_alpha   90.00
_cell.angle_beta   90.00
_cell.angle_gamma   90.00
#
_symmetry.space_group_name_H-M   'P 1'
#
loop_
_entity.id
_entity.type
_entity.pdbx_description
1 polymer ?
#
loop_
_entity_poly.entity_id
_entity_poly.type
_entity_poly.pdbx_seq_one_letter_code
_entity_poly.pdbx_strand_id
1 'polypeptide(L)'
;MKLTASFQWIIVAIISIAFVSCDKNYTVFYEDDDANGLSVFSDMGNNVMSCYINDQPFRTRNRVYNAGFRGYLSTEIELFKDASAADSDTLTINWVRDALSPNPYSVSIVLAVKKDFSYNDFTAFNNTRLAIDGVNGYFMVNHNRSEKGTGSVYFLRAILMPGNPAGVSNRLSGIFEATLPSYKITRGRFDHTLPVGGPDGVVFF
;
A
#
# COMPACT_ATOMS: atom_id res chain seq x y z
N MET A 1 -32.97 -9.60 -44.88
CA MET A 1 -33.46 -8.46 -44.08
C MET A 1 -32.32 -7.42 -44.00
N LYS A 2 -32.45 -6.28 -44.72
CA LYS A 2 -31.42 -5.24 -44.70
C LYS A 2 -31.66 -4.40 -43.46
N LEU A 3 -30.73 -4.47 -42.51
CA LEU A 3 -30.72 -3.53 -41.34
C LEU A 3 -30.59 -2.10 -41.90
N THR A 4 -31.51 -1.22 -41.52
CA THR A 4 -31.47 0.17 -41.92
C THR A 4 -30.23 0.85 -41.29
N ALA A 5 -29.59 1.79 -41.97
CA ALA A 5 -28.39 2.48 -41.53
C ALA A 5 -28.50 3.04 -40.09
N SER A 6 -29.70 3.51 -39.71
CA SER A 6 -29.99 3.98 -38.37
C SER A 6 -29.79 2.93 -37.26
N PHE A 7 -30.14 1.67 -37.55
CA PHE A 7 -29.98 0.58 -36.57
C PHE A 7 -28.53 0.19 -36.37
N GLN A 8 -27.70 0.31 -37.43
CA GLN A 8 -26.27 0.07 -37.35
C GLN A 8 -25.57 1.11 -36.44
N TRP A 9 -25.94 2.37 -36.51
CA TRP A 9 -25.39 3.43 -35.65
C TRP A 9 -25.76 3.25 -34.19
N ILE A 10 -26.95 2.77 -33.87
CA ILE A 10 -27.39 2.46 -32.52
C ILE A 10 -26.55 1.33 -31.92
N ILE A 11 -26.27 0.27 -32.66
CA ILE A 11 -25.44 -0.85 -32.19
C ILE A 11 -24.01 -0.38 -31.95
N VAL A 12 -23.42 0.42 -32.84
CA VAL A 12 -22.07 0.98 -32.64
C VAL A 12 -22.02 1.88 -31.40
N ALA A 13 -23.04 2.70 -31.18
CA ALA A 13 -23.09 3.55 -29.99
C ALA A 13 -23.20 2.73 -28.69
N ILE A 14 -24.01 1.67 -28.65
CA ILE A 14 -24.15 0.78 -27.50
C ILE A 14 -22.83 0.04 -27.21
N ILE A 15 -22.16 -0.45 -28.24
CA ILE A 15 -20.87 -1.12 -28.10
C ILE A 15 -19.81 -0.14 -27.60
N SER A 16 -19.78 1.10 -28.10
CA SER A 16 -18.84 2.12 -27.64
C SER A 16 -19.03 2.48 -26.16
N ILE A 17 -20.27 2.54 -25.68
CA ILE A 17 -20.58 2.80 -24.26
C ILE A 17 -20.15 1.61 -23.39
N ALA A 18 -20.26 0.38 -23.89
CA ALA A 18 -19.84 -0.81 -23.13
C ALA A 18 -18.31 -0.88 -22.91
N PHE A 19 -17.51 -0.27 -23.76
CA PHE A 19 -16.04 -0.21 -23.59
C PHE A 19 -15.57 0.93 -22.68
N VAL A 20 -16.41 1.89 -22.32
CA VAL A 20 -16.05 3.00 -21.43
C VAL A 20 -16.24 2.64 -19.94
N SER A 21 -16.89 1.51 -19.67
CA SER A 21 -17.22 1.10 -18.30
C SER A 21 -16.38 -0.07 -17.86
N CYS A 22 -15.17 0.17 -17.36
CA CYS A 22 -14.55 -0.63 -16.29
C CYS A 22 -13.13 -0.16 -16.01
N ASP A 23 -12.99 1.04 -15.49
CA ASP A 23 -11.77 1.38 -14.78
C ASP A 23 -11.99 1.06 -13.30
N LYS A 24 -11.80 -0.22 -12.92
CA LYS A 24 -11.99 -0.73 -11.56
C LYS A 24 -10.88 -0.33 -10.59
N ASN A 25 -9.96 0.52 -11.02
CA ASN A 25 -8.80 0.91 -10.23
C ASN A 25 -8.93 2.34 -9.67
N TYR A 26 -10.13 2.80 -9.37
CA TYR A 26 -10.30 4.05 -8.65
C TYR A 26 -9.92 3.85 -7.18
N THR A 27 -8.91 4.58 -6.74
CA THR A 27 -8.73 4.84 -5.32
C THR A 27 -9.89 5.73 -4.88
N VAL A 28 -10.84 5.17 -4.17
CA VAL A 28 -11.91 5.96 -3.58
C VAL A 28 -11.44 6.39 -2.20
N PHE A 29 -11.25 7.69 -2.04
CA PHE A 29 -10.94 8.25 -0.73
C PHE A 29 -12.27 8.63 -0.06
N TYR A 30 -12.59 7.93 1.00
CA TYR A 30 -13.64 8.31 1.93
C TYR A 30 -12.96 8.96 3.13
N GLU A 31 -13.30 10.21 3.40
CA GLU A 31 -12.82 10.90 4.58
C GLU A 31 -13.52 10.36 5.82
N ASP A 32 -12.76 10.23 6.91
CA ASP A 32 -13.29 9.80 8.19
C ASP A 32 -13.89 11.01 8.92
N ASP A 33 -15.17 10.96 9.23
CA ASP A 33 -15.88 12.04 9.92
C ASP A 33 -15.29 12.38 11.29
N ASP A 34 -14.66 11.38 11.95
CA ASP A 34 -14.02 11.54 13.27
C ASP A 34 -12.52 11.91 13.18
N ALA A 35 -11.96 11.96 11.97
CA ALA A 35 -10.55 12.21 11.73
C ALA A 35 -10.31 12.97 10.42
N ASN A 36 -10.58 14.27 10.47
CA ASN A 36 -10.50 15.16 9.31
C ASN A 36 -9.19 15.03 8.54
N GLY A 37 -9.27 14.83 7.23
CA GLY A 37 -8.14 14.63 6.34
C GLY A 37 -7.58 13.20 6.30
N LEU A 38 -8.06 12.28 7.14
CA LEU A 38 -7.71 10.87 7.07
C LEU A 38 -8.76 10.06 6.31
N SER A 39 -8.37 8.91 5.78
CA SER A 39 -9.31 7.96 5.18
C SER A 39 -10.08 7.20 6.25
N VAL A 40 -11.30 6.78 5.97
CA VAL A 40 -11.99 5.77 6.76
C VAL A 40 -11.11 4.52 6.83
N PHE A 41 -11.01 3.92 8.02
CA PHE A 41 -10.33 2.65 8.17
C PHE A 41 -11.19 1.53 7.56
N SER A 42 -10.58 0.74 6.68
CA SER A 42 -11.23 -0.42 6.08
C SER A 42 -10.22 -1.55 5.82
N ASP A 43 -10.72 -2.71 5.42
CA ASP A 43 -9.92 -3.84 4.93
C ASP A 43 -10.36 -4.25 3.51
N MET A 44 -11.00 -3.32 2.80
CA MET A 44 -11.58 -3.57 1.47
C MET A 44 -10.59 -3.41 0.32
N GLY A 45 -9.37 -2.93 0.59
CA GLY A 45 -8.33 -2.70 -0.41
C GLY A 45 -8.51 -1.39 -1.16
N ASN A 46 -8.81 -0.32 -0.46
CA ASN A 46 -9.02 1.02 -1.01
C ASN A 46 -7.74 1.68 -1.53
N ASN A 47 -6.58 1.02 -1.39
CA ASN A 47 -5.28 1.48 -1.83
C ASN A 47 -4.90 2.86 -1.27
N VAL A 48 -5.10 3.02 0.02
CA VAL A 48 -4.84 4.26 0.75
C VAL A 48 -4.08 3.99 2.04
N MET A 49 -3.18 4.90 2.38
CA MET A 49 -2.63 5.03 3.71
C MET A 49 -2.82 6.47 4.16
N SER A 50 -3.14 6.65 5.44
CA SER A 50 -3.27 7.97 6.06
C SER A 50 -2.89 7.94 7.53
N CYS A 51 -2.37 9.06 8.03
CA CYS A 51 -2.04 9.29 9.43
C CYS A 51 -1.97 10.79 9.71
N TYR A 52 -1.87 11.17 10.97
CA TYR A 52 -1.34 12.49 11.33
C TYR A 52 0.16 12.39 11.59
N ILE A 53 0.90 13.36 11.08
CA ILE A 53 2.32 13.59 11.41
C ILE A 53 2.42 14.97 12.06
N ASN A 54 2.73 15.04 13.35
CA ASN A 54 2.70 16.26 14.14
C ASN A 54 1.35 17.01 13.94
N ASP A 55 0.24 16.26 14.08
CA ASP A 55 -1.14 16.73 13.95
C ASP A 55 -1.52 17.24 12.55
N GLN A 56 -0.65 17.09 11.55
CA GLN A 56 -0.94 17.41 10.15
C GLN A 56 -1.34 16.14 9.37
N PRO A 57 -2.42 16.19 8.59
CA PRO A 57 -2.87 15.02 7.85
C PRO A 57 -1.88 14.68 6.72
N PHE A 58 -1.43 13.44 6.71
CA PHE A 58 -0.66 12.81 5.65
C PHE A 58 -1.49 11.70 5.04
N ARG A 59 -1.52 11.63 3.70
CA ARG A 59 -2.20 10.56 2.98
C ARG A 59 -1.51 10.23 1.68
N THR A 60 -1.57 8.95 1.33
CA THR A 60 -1.11 8.46 0.04
C THR A 60 -2.26 7.81 -0.71
N ARG A 61 -2.17 7.77 -2.02
CA ARG A 61 -3.10 7.07 -2.89
C ARG A 61 -2.29 6.31 -3.93
N ASN A 62 -2.57 5.02 -4.06
CA ASN A 62 -2.07 4.29 -5.21
C ASN A 62 -2.87 4.72 -6.44
N ARG A 63 -2.22 5.38 -7.39
CA ARG A 63 -2.79 5.60 -8.71
C ARG A 63 -2.31 4.48 -9.61
N VAL A 64 -3.16 3.50 -9.86
CA VAL A 64 -2.92 2.53 -10.91
C VAL A 64 -3.38 3.16 -12.22
N TYR A 65 -2.45 3.42 -13.11
CA TYR A 65 -2.77 3.90 -14.46
C TYR A 65 -2.90 2.71 -15.41
N ASN A 66 -4.02 2.63 -16.11
CA ASN A 66 -4.21 1.68 -17.19
C ASN A 66 -3.45 2.09 -18.46
N ALA A 67 -3.05 1.10 -19.23
CA ALA A 67 -2.53 1.19 -20.59
C ALA A 67 -1.25 2.01 -20.79
N GLY A 68 -0.11 1.40 -20.50
CA GLY A 68 1.18 1.82 -21.06
C GLY A 68 1.90 2.93 -20.33
N PHE A 69 1.31 3.54 -19.33
CA PHE A 69 2.00 4.46 -18.43
C PHE A 69 2.38 3.72 -17.14
N ARG A 70 3.65 3.80 -16.76
CA ARG A 70 4.13 3.31 -15.47
C ARG A 70 3.45 4.15 -14.38
N GLY A 71 2.43 3.58 -13.71
CA GLY A 71 1.86 4.16 -12.51
C GLY A 71 2.91 4.07 -11.40
N TYR A 72 3.11 5.15 -10.67
CA TYR A 72 3.93 5.09 -9.47
C TYR A 72 3.05 4.56 -8.33
N LEU A 73 3.48 3.46 -7.73
CA LEU A 73 2.86 2.98 -6.52
C LEU A 73 3.21 3.94 -5.39
N SER A 74 2.21 4.32 -4.60
CA SER A 74 2.44 5.05 -3.37
C SER A 74 2.77 4.11 -2.20
N THR A 75 2.75 2.81 -2.44
CA THR A 75 3.06 1.78 -1.45
C THR A 75 3.99 0.76 -2.07
N GLU A 76 5.12 0.57 -1.43
CA GLU A 76 6.16 -0.39 -1.81
C GLU A 76 6.40 -1.33 -0.63
N ILE A 77 6.52 -2.62 -0.91
CA ILE A 77 6.91 -3.62 0.08
C ILE A 77 8.15 -4.30 -0.48
N GLU A 78 9.25 -4.12 0.22
CA GLU A 78 10.55 -4.65 -0.17
C GLU A 78 11.06 -5.61 0.89
N LEU A 79 11.53 -6.77 0.47
CA LEU A 79 12.30 -7.69 1.30
C LEU A 79 13.76 -7.60 0.87
N PHE A 80 14.58 -7.07 1.72
CA PHE A 80 16.01 -7.02 1.53
C PHE A 80 16.68 -8.20 2.23
N LYS A 81 17.29 -9.08 1.45
CA LYS A 81 18.07 -10.23 1.93
C LYS A 81 19.52 -9.80 2.18
N ASP A 82 19.86 -9.57 3.44
CA ASP A 82 21.22 -9.22 3.82
C ASP A 82 22.09 -10.49 3.91
N ALA A 83 22.93 -10.71 2.90
CA ALA A 83 23.84 -11.84 2.88
C ALA A 83 24.87 -11.80 4.03
N SER A 84 25.13 -10.64 4.63
CA SER A 84 26.06 -10.47 5.74
C SER A 84 25.41 -10.69 7.11
N ALA A 85 24.08 -10.56 7.20
CA ALA A 85 23.34 -10.85 8.43
C ALA A 85 23.09 -12.35 8.55
N ALA A 86 23.56 -12.95 9.63
CA ALA A 86 23.46 -14.40 9.82
C ALA A 86 22.02 -14.88 10.02
N ASP A 87 21.20 -14.08 10.71
CA ASP A 87 19.95 -14.58 11.30
C ASP A 87 18.68 -13.82 10.88
N SER A 88 18.80 -12.71 10.13
CA SER A 88 17.65 -11.90 9.77
C SER A 88 17.74 -11.26 8.39
N ASP A 89 16.58 -11.08 7.79
CA ASP A 89 16.34 -10.23 6.61
C ASP A 89 15.60 -8.96 7.04
N THR A 90 15.47 -8.00 6.15
CA THR A 90 14.77 -6.74 6.42
C THR A 90 13.55 -6.61 5.52
N LEU A 91 12.37 -6.46 6.14
CA LEU A 91 11.13 -6.15 5.43
C LEU A 91 10.81 -4.67 5.60
N THR A 92 10.68 -3.95 4.50
CA THR A 92 10.28 -2.55 4.49
C THR A 92 8.91 -2.39 3.85
N ILE A 93 8.01 -1.70 4.55
CA ILE A 93 6.73 -1.23 4.02
C ILE A 93 6.83 0.28 3.93
N ASN A 94 6.80 0.80 2.71
CA ASN A 94 7.02 2.21 2.44
C ASN A 94 5.80 2.84 1.78
N TRP A 95 5.38 3.98 2.28
CA TRP A 95 4.29 4.79 1.72
C TRP A 95 4.82 6.14 1.29
N VAL A 96 4.64 6.46 0.03
CA VAL A 96 5.17 7.69 -0.58
C VAL A 96 4.02 8.58 -1.01
N ARG A 97 4.00 9.83 -0.55
CA ARG A 97 3.13 10.88 -1.06
C ARG A 97 3.86 11.64 -2.15
N ASP A 98 3.15 11.89 -3.25
CA ASP A 98 3.67 12.67 -4.38
C ASP A 98 4.99 12.10 -4.93
N ALA A 99 5.00 10.79 -5.22
CA ALA A 99 6.18 10.08 -5.72
C ALA A 99 6.82 10.71 -6.98
N LEU A 100 6.08 11.55 -7.72
CA LEU A 100 6.56 12.35 -8.83
C LEU A 100 7.19 13.70 -8.41
N SER A 101 7.07 14.08 -7.14
CA SER A 101 7.68 15.28 -6.61
C SER A 101 9.20 15.10 -6.54
N PRO A 102 10.00 16.14 -6.82
CA PRO A 102 11.44 16.09 -6.60
C PRO A 102 11.82 15.84 -5.12
N ASN A 103 10.90 16.07 -4.20
CA ASN A 103 11.06 15.80 -2.78
C ASN A 103 9.84 15.02 -2.27
N PRO A 104 9.73 13.72 -2.58
CA PRO A 104 8.62 12.90 -2.10
C PRO A 104 8.65 12.79 -0.59
N TYR A 105 7.50 12.93 0.04
CA TYR A 105 7.36 12.70 1.48
C TYR A 105 6.96 11.24 1.72
N SER A 106 7.64 10.57 2.64
CA SER A 106 7.39 9.15 2.88
C SER A 106 7.28 8.80 4.38
N VAL A 107 6.53 7.73 4.64
CA VAL A 107 6.48 7.05 5.93
C VAL A 107 6.84 5.58 5.69
N SER A 108 7.71 5.03 6.50
CA SER A 108 8.14 3.64 6.34
C SER A 108 8.10 2.90 7.68
N ILE A 109 7.74 1.61 7.61
CA ILE A 109 7.94 0.63 8.68
C ILE A 109 9.02 -0.31 8.21
N VAL A 110 10.08 -0.45 8.99
CA VAL A 110 11.18 -1.37 8.73
C VAL A 110 11.17 -2.43 9.82
N LEU A 111 11.10 -3.69 9.45
CA LEU A 111 11.01 -4.84 10.34
C LEU A 111 12.21 -5.75 10.13
N ALA A 112 12.85 -6.17 11.21
CA ALA A 112 13.73 -7.33 11.18
C ALA A 112 12.86 -8.59 11.11
N VAL A 113 13.04 -9.39 10.09
CA VAL A 113 12.30 -10.64 9.89
C VAL A 113 13.30 -11.81 9.89
N LYS A 114 12.79 -13.03 10.08
CA LYS A 114 13.66 -14.20 10.06
C LYS A 114 14.40 -14.31 8.73
N LYS A 115 15.54 -14.99 8.75
CA LYS A 115 16.28 -15.31 7.53
C LYS A 115 15.41 -16.15 6.59
N ASP A 116 15.57 -15.91 5.28
CA ASP A 116 14.76 -16.57 4.23
C ASP A 116 13.25 -16.34 4.40
N PHE A 117 12.87 -15.15 4.86
CA PHE A 117 11.49 -14.73 4.96
C PHE A 117 10.76 -14.87 3.60
N SER A 118 9.57 -15.41 3.62
CA SER A 118 8.80 -15.75 2.42
C SER A 118 7.39 -15.19 2.43
N TYR A 119 6.66 -15.35 1.34
CA TYR A 119 5.24 -15.00 1.26
C TYR A 119 4.39 -15.70 2.32
N ASN A 120 4.69 -16.96 2.64
CA ASN A 120 3.97 -17.69 3.67
C ASN A 120 4.21 -17.10 5.05
N ASP A 121 5.42 -16.61 5.31
CA ASP A 121 5.78 -15.97 6.56
C ASP A 121 5.12 -14.61 6.73
N PHE A 122 4.88 -13.90 5.63
CA PHE A 122 4.13 -12.64 5.66
C PHE A 122 2.72 -12.84 6.22
N THR A 123 2.10 -13.98 5.93
CA THR A 123 0.77 -14.33 6.44
C THR A 123 0.75 -14.50 7.96
N ALA A 124 1.88 -14.77 8.60
CA ALA A 124 1.98 -14.82 10.06
C ALA A 124 1.71 -13.46 10.74
N PHE A 125 1.83 -12.36 10.00
CA PHE A 125 1.44 -11.04 10.51
C PHE A 125 -0.08 -10.83 10.55
N ASN A 126 -0.86 -11.66 9.88
CA ASN A 126 -2.32 -11.52 9.84
C ASN A 126 -2.92 -11.55 11.25
N ASN A 127 -3.74 -10.56 11.56
CA ASN A 127 -4.36 -10.36 12.89
C ASN A 127 -3.32 -10.27 14.03
N THR A 128 -2.17 -9.66 13.78
CA THR A 128 -1.06 -9.60 14.74
C THR A 128 -0.68 -8.16 15.06
N ARG A 129 -0.45 -7.88 16.34
CA ARG A 129 0.15 -6.61 16.80
C ARG A 129 1.64 -6.81 17.06
N LEU A 130 2.44 -5.94 16.48
CA LEU A 130 3.89 -5.89 16.69
C LEU A 130 4.25 -4.61 17.44
N ALA A 131 5.02 -4.75 18.53
CA ALA A 131 5.73 -3.63 19.12
C ALA A 131 6.99 -3.36 18.30
N ILE A 132 7.22 -2.13 17.93
CA ILE A 132 8.39 -1.65 17.18
C ILE A 132 9.27 -0.90 18.17
N ASP A 133 10.35 -1.52 18.61
CA ASP A 133 11.16 -1.08 19.76
C ASP A 133 12.56 -0.56 19.39
N GLY A 134 12.87 -0.49 18.10
CA GLY A 134 14.17 -0.09 17.59
C GLY A 134 15.14 -1.26 17.40
N VAL A 135 14.87 -2.44 17.97
CA VAL A 135 15.65 -3.68 17.80
C VAL A 135 15.02 -4.56 16.75
N ASN A 136 13.73 -4.88 16.93
CA ASN A 136 12.96 -5.71 15.99
C ASN A 136 12.44 -4.96 14.77
N GLY A 137 12.60 -3.63 14.76
CA GLY A 137 12.19 -2.74 13.68
C GLY A 137 12.18 -1.29 14.10
N TYR A 138 11.87 -0.41 13.16
CA TYR A 138 11.75 1.03 13.42
C TYR A 138 10.83 1.70 12.40
N PHE A 139 10.35 2.88 12.75
CA PHE A 139 9.67 3.79 11.84
C PHE A 139 10.64 4.81 11.27
N MET A 140 10.42 5.24 10.03
CA MET A 140 11.13 6.34 9.40
C MET A 140 10.15 7.30 8.72
N VAL A 141 10.57 8.56 8.64
CA VAL A 141 9.93 9.59 7.83
C VAL A 141 10.99 10.13 6.86
N ASN A 142 10.62 10.28 5.59
CA ASN A 142 11.49 10.77 4.51
C ASN A 142 12.81 9.99 4.34
N HIS A 143 12.78 8.67 4.57
CA HIS A 143 13.96 7.80 4.53
C HIS A 143 15.12 8.26 5.44
N ASN A 144 14.83 9.08 6.43
CA ASN A 144 15.85 9.60 7.36
C ASN A 144 16.27 8.53 8.37
N ARG A 145 17.32 7.79 8.07
CA ARG A 145 17.85 6.72 8.93
C ARG A 145 18.44 7.21 10.25
N SER A 146 18.71 8.51 10.39
CA SER A 146 19.20 9.07 11.64
C SER A 146 18.09 9.30 12.66
N GLU A 147 16.82 9.34 12.20
CA GLU A 147 15.64 9.55 13.03
C GLU A 147 14.75 8.30 13.07
N LYS A 148 15.30 7.21 13.63
CA LYS A 148 14.53 5.99 13.83
C LYS A 148 13.53 6.17 14.97
N GLY A 149 12.29 5.77 14.74
CA GLY A 149 11.20 5.84 15.72
C GLY A 149 10.79 4.48 16.24
N THR A 150 10.11 4.50 17.38
CA THR A 150 9.48 3.33 17.99
C THR A 150 7.97 3.48 17.98
N GLY A 151 7.23 2.39 18.21
CA GLY A 151 5.77 2.45 18.21
C GLY A 151 5.11 1.08 18.15
N SER A 152 3.98 1.00 17.49
CA SER A 152 3.30 -0.28 17.26
C SER A 152 2.59 -0.30 15.90
N VAL A 153 2.48 -1.47 15.33
CA VAL A 153 1.64 -1.74 14.17
C VAL A 153 0.74 -2.94 14.48
N TYR A 154 -0.53 -2.83 14.12
CA TYR A 154 -1.47 -3.95 14.13
C TYR A 154 -1.87 -4.24 12.70
N PHE A 155 -1.48 -5.40 12.19
CA PHE A 155 -1.89 -5.90 10.90
C PHE A 155 -3.24 -6.60 11.03
N LEU A 156 -4.30 -5.96 10.54
CA LEU A 156 -5.62 -6.58 10.48
C LEU A 156 -5.64 -7.67 9.40
N ARG A 157 -5.05 -7.37 8.25
CA ARG A 157 -4.84 -8.31 7.15
C ARG A 157 -3.40 -8.22 6.65
N ALA A 158 -2.78 -9.37 6.49
CA ALA A 158 -1.48 -9.52 5.87
C ALA A 158 -1.50 -10.83 5.09
N ILE A 159 -2.09 -10.81 3.89
CA ILE A 159 -2.31 -12.01 3.07
C ILE A 159 -1.65 -11.79 1.72
N LEU A 160 -0.66 -12.62 1.41
CA LEU A 160 -0.01 -12.70 0.12
C LEU A 160 -0.12 -14.13 -0.40
N MET A 161 -0.75 -14.31 -1.55
CA MET A 161 -0.88 -15.61 -2.21
C MET A 161 -0.14 -15.58 -3.54
N PRO A 162 1.02 -16.26 -3.67
CA PRO A 162 1.71 -16.36 -4.94
C PRO A 162 0.82 -17.02 -6.00
N GLY A 163 0.83 -16.49 -7.21
CA GLY A 163 0.14 -17.10 -8.34
C GLY A 163 -1.37 -16.89 -8.42
N ASN A 164 -1.95 -16.03 -7.57
CA ASN A 164 -3.34 -15.65 -7.74
C ASN A 164 -3.47 -14.51 -8.78
N PRO A 165 -3.86 -14.81 -10.03
CA PRO A 165 -3.86 -13.83 -11.11
C PRO A 165 -4.90 -12.72 -10.93
N ALA A 166 -5.87 -12.92 -10.07
CA ALA A 166 -6.99 -11.97 -9.91
C ALA A 166 -6.73 -10.88 -8.86
N GLY A 167 -5.62 -10.92 -8.12
CA GLY A 167 -5.27 -9.88 -7.13
C GLY A 167 -6.24 -9.73 -5.95
N VAL A 168 -7.38 -10.39 -5.99
CA VAL A 168 -8.51 -10.18 -5.07
C VAL A 168 -8.22 -10.65 -3.65
N SER A 169 -7.22 -11.51 -3.47
CA SER A 169 -6.92 -12.13 -2.17
C SER A 169 -5.73 -11.50 -1.44
N ASN A 170 -4.91 -10.71 -2.15
CA ASN A 170 -3.72 -10.13 -1.55
C ASN A 170 -4.08 -8.82 -0.85
N ARG A 171 -3.96 -8.80 0.44
CA ARG A 171 -4.39 -7.69 1.27
C ARG A 171 -3.32 -7.33 2.28
N LEU A 172 -3.12 -6.03 2.45
CA LEU A 172 -2.36 -5.47 3.55
C LEU A 172 -3.16 -4.33 4.16
N SER A 173 -3.70 -4.55 5.35
CA SER A 173 -4.43 -3.51 6.08
C SER A 173 -4.08 -3.52 7.55
N GLY A 174 -4.19 -2.36 8.19
CA GLY A 174 -3.88 -2.24 9.60
C GLY A 174 -3.86 -0.81 10.10
N ILE A 175 -3.46 -0.70 11.36
CA ILE A 175 -3.29 0.59 12.04
C ILE A 175 -1.91 0.67 12.69
N PHE A 176 -1.39 1.88 12.86
CA PHE A 176 -0.08 2.08 13.49
C PHE A 176 0.02 3.43 14.20
N GLU A 177 0.96 3.49 15.12
CA GLU A 177 1.36 4.69 15.84
C GLU A 177 2.88 4.67 16.02
N ALA A 178 3.51 5.83 15.97
CA ALA A 178 4.95 5.93 16.17
C ALA A 178 5.37 7.26 16.80
N THR A 179 6.50 7.20 17.48
CA THR A 179 7.21 8.37 17.99
C THR A 179 8.65 8.33 17.48
N LEU A 180 9.04 9.38 16.78
CA LEU A 180 10.38 9.62 16.27
C LEU A 180 10.95 10.87 16.98
N PRO A 181 12.25 11.13 16.93
CA PRO A 181 12.82 12.33 17.55
C PRO A 181 12.15 13.64 17.15
N SER A 182 11.83 13.82 15.85
CA SER A 182 11.19 15.03 15.29
C SER A 182 9.73 14.86 14.91
N TYR A 183 9.18 13.63 14.98
CA TYR A 183 7.83 13.34 14.48
C TYR A 183 7.04 12.50 15.47
N LYS A 184 5.75 12.83 15.61
CA LYS A 184 4.76 11.98 16.26
C LYS A 184 3.75 11.55 15.19
N ILE A 185 3.59 10.25 14.99
CA ILE A 185 2.61 9.68 14.09
C ILE A 185 1.46 9.10 14.89
N THR A 186 0.26 9.59 14.63
CA THR A 186 -0.96 9.14 15.30
C THR A 186 -2.05 8.76 14.30
N ARG A 187 -2.97 7.90 14.73
CA ARG A 187 -4.10 7.43 13.93
C ARG A 187 -3.70 6.91 12.55
N GLY A 188 -2.51 6.30 12.46
CA GLY A 188 -2.04 5.67 11.24
C GLY A 188 -2.94 4.51 10.83
N ARG A 189 -3.31 4.45 9.55
CA ARG A 189 -4.12 3.40 8.96
C ARG A 189 -3.72 3.16 7.53
N PHE A 190 -3.78 1.91 7.10
CA PHE A 190 -3.50 1.53 5.72
C PHE A 190 -4.42 0.40 5.28
N ASP A 191 -4.75 0.42 4.00
CA ASP A 191 -5.64 -0.57 3.37
C ASP A 191 -5.27 -0.70 1.89
N HIS A 192 -4.58 -1.79 1.54
CA HIS A 192 -4.06 -2.01 0.20
C HIS A 192 -4.47 -3.37 -0.36
N THR A 193 -4.81 -3.39 -1.64
CA THR A 193 -4.73 -4.59 -2.47
C THR A 193 -3.34 -4.63 -3.07
N LEU A 194 -2.61 -5.72 -2.85
CA LEU A 194 -1.24 -5.87 -3.35
C LEU A 194 -1.27 -6.66 -4.66
N PRO A 195 -0.78 -6.11 -5.76
CA PRO A 195 -0.56 -6.87 -6.97
C PRO A 195 0.55 -7.90 -6.73
N VAL A 196 0.37 -9.13 -7.20
CA VAL A 196 1.39 -10.17 -7.15
C VAL A 196 1.93 -10.39 -8.55
N GLY A 197 3.25 -10.28 -8.71
CA GLY A 197 3.95 -10.73 -9.91
C GLY A 197 4.07 -9.72 -11.05
N GLY A 198 3.93 -8.43 -10.80
CA GLY A 198 4.27 -7.36 -11.77
C GLY A 198 5.49 -6.56 -11.33
N PRO A 199 6.07 -5.74 -12.23
CA PRO A 199 7.16 -4.83 -11.87
C PRO A 199 6.79 -3.80 -10.79
N ASP A 200 5.51 -3.71 -10.45
CA ASP A 200 4.91 -2.78 -9.49
C ASP A 200 4.33 -3.49 -8.26
N GLY A 201 4.73 -4.73 -8.02
CA GLY A 201 4.24 -5.56 -6.90
C GLY A 201 5.21 -5.62 -5.73
N VAL A 202 4.87 -6.48 -4.78
CA VAL A 202 5.78 -6.86 -3.69
C VAL A 202 7.03 -7.48 -4.31
N VAL A 203 8.15 -6.81 -4.16
CA VAL A 203 9.42 -7.26 -4.71
C VAL A 203 10.20 -7.93 -3.57
N PHE A 204 10.33 -9.25 -3.67
CA PHE A 204 11.24 -10.00 -2.83
C PHE A 204 12.54 -10.22 -3.62
N PHE A 205 13.62 -9.60 -3.19
CA PHE A 205 14.96 -9.75 -3.75
C PHE A 205 15.79 -10.76 -2.96
#